data_1e23e7096eb5b7e9085494ff4dc5da94
#
_entry.id   1e23e7096eb5b7e9085494ff4dc5da94
#
_cell.length_a   1.000
_cell.length_b   1.000
_cell.length_c   1.000
_cell.angle_alpha   90.00
_cell.angle_beta   90.00
_cell.angle_gamma   90.00
#
_symmetry.space_group_name_H-M   'P 1'
#
loop_
_entity.id
_entity.type
_entity.pdbx_description
1 polymer ?
#
loop_
_entity_poly.entity_id
_entity_poly.type
_entity_poly.pdbx_seq_one_letter_code
_entity_poly.pdbx_strand_id
1 'polypeptide(L)'
;GTRATKIRTKSYDAFVSVNFPVVANIKHNKVIYDTRVKEQFLKKEKNDPLFIRTKYNDRIIVLKLIPGMHTDIFDFVKKHYEGVIIESFGLGGIPDTEQGIAMKINELIEAGIIVVITTQCMEEGVEYGVYEVGSLLPRDKIIIAGDFNIETLVAKTMIAMGNYNTFEEIKEYIETPYTYMPA
;
A
#
# COMPACT_ATOMS: atom_id res chain seq x y z
N GLY A 1 -7.66 -1.36 -12.40
CA GLY A 1 -7.61 -0.29 -11.52
C GLY A 1 -6.83 -0.53 -10.25
N THR A 2 -6.58 0.54 -9.55
CA THR A 2 -5.77 0.57 -8.32
C THR A 2 -6.40 -0.14 -7.11
N ARG A 3 -7.63 -0.59 -7.24
CA ARG A 3 -8.37 -1.29 -6.18
C ARG A 3 -8.80 -2.70 -6.60
N ALA A 4 -8.34 -3.17 -7.75
CA ALA A 4 -8.69 -4.50 -8.23
C ALA A 4 -7.63 -5.52 -7.79
N THR A 5 -8.08 -6.57 -7.12
CA THR A 5 -7.23 -7.69 -6.68
C THR A 5 -7.76 -9.01 -7.22
N LYS A 6 -6.86 -9.88 -7.64
CA LYS A 6 -7.18 -11.22 -8.10
C LYS A 6 -7.31 -12.17 -6.92
N ILE A 7 -8.52 -12.70 -6.71
CA ILE A 7 -8.82 -13.60 -5.58
C ILE A 7 -9.02 -15.06 -5.99
N ARG A 8 -9.23 -15.34 -7.29
CA ARG A 8 -9.43 -16.70 -7.79
C ARG A 8 -8.57 -16.97 -9.02
N THR A 9 -8.07 -18.19 -9.14
CA THR A 9 -7.18 -18.57 -10.25
C THR A 9 -7.90 -19.17 -11.45
N LYS A 10 -9.07 -19.78 -11.25
CA LYS A 10 -9.80 -20.56 -12.27
C LYS A 10 -11.16 -20.00 -12.67
N SER A 11 -11.83 -19.28 -11.77
CA SER A 11 -13.18 -18.76 -12.01
C SER A 11 -13.15 -17.50 -12.88
N TYR A 12 -14.23 -17.27 -13.64
CA TYR A 12 -14.36 -16.05 -14.45
C TYR A 12 -14.48 -14.78 -13.61
N ASP A 13 -15.09 -14.86 -12.42
CA ASP A 13 -15.15 -13.80 -11.42
C ASP A 13 -13.88 -13.76 -10.56
N ALA A 14 -12.74 -13.75 -11.23
CA ALA A 14 -11.43 -13.88 -10.59
C ALA A 14 -10.92 -12.62 -9.87
N PHE A 15 -11.47 -11.46 -10.20
CA PHE A 15 -11.08 -10.17 -9.64
C PHE A 15 -12.20 -9.57 -8.81
N VAL A 16 -11.83 -8.88 -7.74
CA VAL A 16 -12.74 -8.08 -6.92
C VAL A 16 -12.25 -6.65 -6.83
N SER A 17 -13.18 -5.72 -6.59
CA SER A 17 -12.86 -4.34 -6.22
C SER A 17 -12.82 -4.28 -4.69
N VAL A 18 -11.67 -3.94 -4.13
CA VAL A 18 -11.45 -3.88 -2.68
C VAL A 18 -11.48 -2.43 -2.23
N ASN A 19 -12.21 -2.15 -1.16
CA ASN A 19 -12.36 -0.81 -0.58
C ASN A 19 -12.79 0.28 -1.59
N PHE A 20 -13.46 -0.14 -2.66
CA PHE A 20 -13.97 0.76 -3.69
C PHE A 20 -15.15 0.11 -4.42
N PRO A 21 -16.20 0.86 -4.79
CA PRO A 21 -17.34 0.28 -5.49
C PRO A 21 -16.94 -0.23 -6.89
N VAL A 22 -17.63 -1.25 -7.35
CA VAL A 22 -17.48 -1.74 -8.73
C VAL A 22 -17.91 -0.63 -9.69
N VAL A 23 -17.00 -0.22 -10.56
CA VAL A 23 -17.23 0.92 -11.49
C VAL A 23 -18.42 0.68 -12.42
N ALA A 24 -18.56 -0.54 -12.93
CA ALA A 24 -19.66 -0.92 -13.82
C ALA A 24 -19.85 -2.44 -13.81
N ASN A 25 -21.08 -2.85 -14.14
CA ASN A 25 -21.43 -4.25 -14.40
C ASN A 25 -21.87 -4.40 -15.86
N ILE A 26 -21.54 -5.53 -16.49
CA ILE A 26 -22.04 -5.89 -17.82
C ILE A 26 -23.16 -6.90 -17.66
N LYS A 27 -24.39 -6.52 -18.05
CA LYS A 27 -25.56 -7.40 -18.03
C LYS A 27 -26.28 -7.31 -19.39
N HIS A 28 -26.56 -8.45 -20.00
CA HIS A 28 -27.26 -8.54 -21.29
C HIS A 28 -26.65 -7.61 -22.35
N ASN A 29 -25.33 -7.65 -22.51
CA ASN A 29 -24.54 -6.80 -23.42
C ASN A 29 -24.68 -5.29 -23.19
N LYS A 30 -25.14 -4.86 -22.01
CA LYS A 30 -25.21 -3.45 -21.61
C LYS A 30 -24.28 -3.18 -20.44
N VAL A 31 -23.55 -2.05 -20.49
CA VAL A 31 -22.72 -1.56 -19.39
C VAL A 31 -23.61 -0.72 -18.46
N ILE A 32 -23.69 -1.13 -17.21
CA ILE A 32 -24.43 -0.44 -16.15
C ILE A 32 -23.40 0.12 -15.19
N TYR A 33 -23.23 1.43 -15.17
CA TYR A 33 -22.29 2.12 -14.28
C TYR A 33 -22.87 2.31 -12.89
N ASP A 34 -22.02 2.24 -11.86
CA ASP A 34 -22.35 2.73 -10.52
C ASP A 34 -22.57 4.25 -10.60
N THR A 35 -23.67 4.74 -10.01
CA THR A 35 -24.06 6.15 -10.10
C THR A 35 -23.04 7.09 -9.45
N ARG A 36 -22.49 6.71 -8.29
CA ARG A 36 -21.49 7.48 -7.54
C ARG A 36 -20.21 7.65 -8.35
N VAL A 37 -19.75 6.56 -8.97
CA VAL A 37 -18.54 6.57 -9.81
C VAL A 37 -18.77 7.39 -11.08
N LYS A 38 -19.94 7.27 -11.71
CA LYS A 38 -20.30 8.03 -12.90
C LYS A 38 -20.31 9.54 -12.64
N GLU A 39 -20.87 10.00 -11.52
CA GLU A 39 -20.89 11.39 -11.14
C GLU A 39 -19.50 11.98 -10.91
N GLN A 40 -18.58 11.20 -10.35
CA GLN A 40 -17.19 11.61 -10.17
C GLN A 40 -16.44 11.75 -11.50
N PHE A 41 -16.63 10.82 -12.43
CA PHE A 41 -16.04 10.92 -13.78
C PHE A 41 -16.54 12.14 -14.55
N LEU A 42 -17.79 12.52 -14.37
CA LEU A 42 -18.37 13.71 -15.01
C LEU A 42 -17.84 15.03 -14.43
N LYS A 43 -17.38 15.04 -13.20
CA LYS A 43 -16.78 16.22 -12.52
C LYS A 43 -15.32 16.44 -12.91
N LYS A 44 -14.64 15.46 -13.53
CA LYS A 44 -13.25 15.60 -13.91
C LYS A 44 -13.14 16.60 -15.08
N GLU A 45 -12.31 17.63 -14.89
CA GLU A 45 -12.00 18.57 -15.95
C GLU A 45 -11.28 17.85 -17.11
N LYS A 46 -11.70 18.10 -18.35
CA LYS A 46 -11.15 17.44 -19.54
C LYS A 46 -9.70 17.81 -19.86
N ASN A 47 -9.12 18.76 -19.14
CA ASN A 47 -7.83 19.39 -19.47
C ASN A 47 -6.71 19.09 -18.44
N ASP A 48 -6.88 18.09 -17.56
CA ASP A 48 -5.78 17.69 -16.70
C ASP A 48 -4.60 17.22 -17.54
N PRO A 49 -3.39 17.77 -17.36
CA PRO A 49 -2.23 17.35 -18.13
C PRO A 49 -1.90 15.88 -17.85
N LEU A 50 -1.54 15.16 -18.92
CA LEU A 50 -1.07 13.79 -18.79
C LEU A 50 0.34 13.78 -18.17
N PHE A 51 0.47 13.27 -16.97
CA PHE A 51 1.76 13.02 -16.34
C PHE A 51 2.21 11.59 -16.58
N ILE A 52 3.37 11.43 -17.22
CA ILE A 52 3.98 10.13 -17.47
C ILE A 52 5.23 10.02 -16.58
N ARG A 53 5.26 8.99 -15.71
CA ARG A 53 6.42 8.62 -14.91
C ARG A 53 7.00 7.32 -15.45
N THR A 54 8.23 7.37 -15.92
CA THR A 54 8.91 6.21 -16.54
C THR A 54 10.01 5.63 -15.67
N LYS A 55 10.41 6.36 -14.62
CA LYS A 55 11.42 5.88 -13.67
C LYS A 55 10.75 5.05 -12.56
N TYR A 56 11.43 4.02 -12.11
CA TYR A 56 11.05 3.22 -10.96
C TYR A 56 12.28 2.67 -10.27
N ASN A 57 12.15 2.31 -9.01
CA ASN A 57 13.16 1.61 -8.23
C ASN A 57 12.59 0.24 -7.85
N ASP A 58 13.22 -0.84 -8.28
CA ASP A 58 12.80 -2.22 -8.02
C ASP A 58 13.48 -2.85 -6.79
N ARG A 59 14.32 -2.09 -6.09
CA ARG A 59 14.98 -2.55 -4.87
C ARG A 59 14.05 -2.45 -3.66
N ILE A 60 12.87 -3.01 -3.79
CA ILE A 60 11.86 -3.10 -2.72
C ILE A 60 11.50 -4.56 -2.47
N ILE A 61 11.06 -4.86 -1.25
CA ILE A 61 10.56 -6.18 -0.86
C ILE A 61 9.25 -6.05 -0.09
N VAL A 62 8.38 -7.04 -0.23
CA VAL A 62 7.19 -7.19 0.62
C VAL A 62 7.49 -8.25 1.66
N LEU A 63 7.34 -7.91 2.93
CA LEU A 63 7.45 -8.82 4.06
C LEU A 63 6.10 -8.98 4.75
N LYS A 64 5.56 -10.17 4.66
CA LYS A 64 4.39 -10.56 5.43
C LYS A 64 4.83 -11.04 6.81
N LEU A 65 4.41 -10.36 7.87
CA LEU A 65 4.70 -10.80 9.23
C LEU A 65 3.97 -12.11 9.54
N ILE A 66 4.69 -13.03 10.16
CA ILE A 66 4.14 -14.30 10.63
C ILE A 66 4.53 -14.51 12.10
N PRO A 67 3.72 -15.24 12.88
CA PRO A 67 4.12 -15.65 14.22
C PRO A 67 5.43 -16.43 14.18
N GLY A 68 6.38 -16.08 15.07
CA GLY A 68 7.68 -16.76 15.11
C GLY A 68 8.66 -16.36 13.99
N MET A 69 8.44 -15.25 13.30
CA MET A 69 9.37 -14.74 12.28
C MET A 69 10.74 -14.44 12.90
N HIS A 70 11.80 -15.00 12.31
CA HIS A 70 13.16 -14.67 12.68
C HIS A 70 13.57 -13.29 12.18
N THR A 71 14.30 -12.56 13.00
CA THR A 71 14.71 -11.17 12.71
C THR A 71 15.85 -11.04 11.71
N ASP A 72 16.55 -12.09 11.40
CA ASP A 72 17.66 -12.11 10.42
C ASP A 72 17.24 -11.62 9.02
N ILE A 73 15.96 -11.78 8.68
CA ILE A 73 15.41 -11.27 7.42
C ILE A 73 15.55 -9.76 7.31
N PHE A 74 15.43 -9.01 8.40
CA PHE A 74 15.58 -7.56 8.40
C PHE A 74 17.03 -7.13 8.13
N ASP A 75 18.01 -7.89 8.62
CA ASP A 75 19.43 -7.65 8.30
C ASP A 75 19.72 -7.89 6.82
N PHE A 76 19.07 -8.91 6.24
CA PHE A 76 19.14 -9.16 4.81
C PHE A 76 18.49 -8.02 4.00
N VAL A 77 17.32 -7.54 4.43
CA VAL A 77 16.64 -6.40 3.80
C VAL A 77 17.52 -5.17 3.83
N LYS A 78 18.07 -4.82 5.00
CA LYS A 78 18.98 -3.69 5.19
C LYS A 78 20.16 -3.68 4.22
N LYS A 79 20.67 -4.85 3.89
CA LYS A 79 21.83 -5.01 3.00
C LYS A 79 21.49 -4.96 1.51
N HIS A 80 20.29 -5.41 1.11
CA HIS A 80 19.98 -5.69 -0.29
C HIS A 80 18.86 -4.84 -0.88
N TYR A 81 18.06 -4.15 -0.05
CA TYR A 81 16.90 -3.36 -0.48
C TYR A 81 16.99 -1.92 -0.02
N GLU A 82 16.25 -1.07 -0.70
CA GLU A 82 16.13 0.36 -0.40
C GLU A 82 14.74 0.70 0.14
N GLY A 83 13.79 -0.22 -0.02
CA GLY A 83 12.44 -0.10 0.51
C GLY A 83 11.86 -1.44 0.96
N VAL A 84 11.00 -1.40 1.97
CA VAL A 84 10.25 -2.55 2.47
C VAL A 84 8.79 -2.18 2.69
N ILE A 85 7.91 -3.04 2.22
CA ILE A 85 6.48 -2.98 2.52
C ILE A 85 6.20 -4.09 3.52
N ILE A 86 5.74 -3.73 4.71
CA ILE A 86 5.46 -4.67 5.79
C ILE A 86 3.96 -4.91 5.88
N GLU A 87 3.52 -6.14 5.58
CA GLU A 87 2.16 -6.60 5.83
C GLU A 87 2.02 -7.02 7.29
N SER A 88 1.48 -6.12 8.10
CA SER A 88 1.29 -6.28 9.55
C SER A 88 -0.02 -7.01 9.88
N PHE A 89 -0.27 -7.29 11.17
CA PHE A 89 -1.49 -7.95 11.64
C PHE A 89 -2.63 -6.95 11.85
N GLY A 90 -3.85 -7.35 11.51
CA GLY A 90 -5.07 -6.59 11.78
C GLY A 90 -4.98 -5.14 11.34
N LEU A 91 -5.25 -4.19 12.22
CA LEU A 91 -5.22 -2.74 11.95
C LEU A 91 -3.81 -2.14 11.85
N GLY A 92 -2.78 -2.95 11.81
CA GLY A 92 -1.39 -2.48 11.76
C GLY A 92 -0.51 -3.02 12.90
N GLY A 93 -0.96 -4.08 13.60
CA GLY A 93 -0.23 -4.67 14.72
C GLY A 93 1.12 -5.25 14.30
N ILE A 94 2.18 -4.87 15.02
CA ILE A 94 3.49 -5.48 14.93
C ILE A 94 3.72 -6.22 16.23
N PRO A 95 4.06 -7.52 16.19
CA PRO A 95 4.30 -8.25 17.42
C PRO A 95 5.49 -7.63 18.15
N ASP A 96 5.21 -7.07 19.32
CA ASP A 96 6.24 -6.66 20.29
C ASP A 96 6.55 -7.89 21.13
N THR A 97 7.34 -8.78 20.57
CA THR A 97 7.71 -10.03 21.21
C THR A 97 9.19 -10.04 21.54
N GLU A 98 9.60 -11.03 22.28
CA GLU A 98 11.00 -11.37 22.56
C GLU A 98 11.90 -11.38 21.31
N GLN A 99 11.32 -11.36 20.13
CA GLN A 99 12.02 -11.37 18.83
C GLN A 99 12.47 -9.99 18.33
N GLY A 100 11.97 -8.88 18.94
CA GLY A 100 12.46 -7.53 18.63
C GLY A 100 12.17 -7.05 17.21
N ILE A 101 11.04 -7.44 16.59
CA ILE A 101 10.68 -7.04 15.22
C ILE A 101 10.58 -5.51 15.10
N ALA A 102 9.96 -4.83 16.07
CA ALA A 102 9.86 -3.38 16.06
C ALA A 102 11.25 -2.70 16.14
N MET A 103 12.17 -3.26 16.92
CA MET A 103 13.55 -2.79 16.98
C MET A 103 14.24 -2.92 15.61
N LYS A 104 14.08 -4.05 14.93
CA LYS A 104 14.65 -4.27 13.60
C LYS A 104 14.07 -3.34 12.54
N ILE A 105 12.78 -3.02 12.62
CA ILE A 105 12.17 -2.02 11.73
C ILE A 105 12.79 -0.63 11.99
N ASN A 106 13.00 -0.25 13.24
CA ASN A 106 13.70 1.00 13.58
C ASN A 106 15.14 1.01 13.02
N GLU A 107 15.87 -0.09 13.08
CA GLU A 107 17.20 -0.20 12.45
C GLU A 107 17.16 0.00 10.92
N LEU A 108 16.09 -0.44 10.23
CA LEU A 108 15.89 -0.17 8.80
C LEU A 108 15.66 1.33 8.54
N ILE A 109 14.81 1.96 9.37
CA ILE A 109 14.53 3.40 9.28
C ILE A 109 15.81 4.22 9.48
N GLU A 110 16.60 3.89 10.49
CA GLU A 110 17.89 4.55 10.78
C GLU A 110 18.91 4.34 9.64
N ALA A 111 18.83 3.25 8.93
CA ALA A 111 19.65 2.96 7.76
C ALA A 111 19.17 3.68 6.48
N GLY A 112 18.07 4.45 6.54
CA GLY A 112 17.52 5.18 5.40
C GLY A 112 16.65 4.32 4.46
N ILE A 113 16.25 3.11 4.89
CA ILE A 113 15.33 2.26 4.12
C ILE A 113 13.93 2.85 4.21
N ILE A 114 13.25 2.97 3.08
CA ILE A 114 11.84 3.40 3.03
C ILE A 114 10.96 2.29 3.62
N VAL A 115 10.32 2.57 4.75
CA VAL A 115 9.43 1.60 5.42
C VAL A 115 7.98 2.00 5.20
N VAL A 116 7.22 1.11 4.57
CA VAL A 116 5.78 1.24 4.33
C VAL A 116 5.04 0.18 5.14
N ILE A 117 4.07 0.60 5.93
CA ILE A 117 3.24 -0.32 6.74
C ILE A 117 1.88 -0.47 6.07
N THR A 118 1.49 -1.70 5.84
CA THR A 118 0.15 -2.11 5.39
C THR A 118 -0.36 -3.27 6.26
N THR A 119 -1.52 -3.80 5.96
CA THR A 119 -2.12 -4.93 6.67
C THR A 119 -2.25 -6.16 5.78
N GLN A 120 -2.28 -7.33 6.41
CA GLN A 120 -2.62 -8.60 5.76
C GLN A 120 -4.12 -8.72 5.45
N CYS A 121 -4.95 -7.86 6.08
CA CYS A 121 -6.38 -7.81 5.83
C CYS A 121 -6.64 -7.12 4.49
N MET A 122 -7.46 -7.73 3.66
CA MET A 122 -7.76 -7.22 2.33
C MET A 122 -8.69 -6.00 2.38
N GLU A 123 -9.59 -5.97 3.34
CA GLU A 123 -10.60 -4.92 3.51
C GLU A 123 -10.26 -4.03 4.70
N GLU A 124 -10.80 -2.80 4.71
CA GLU A 124 -10.69 -1.76 5.75
C GLU A 124 -9.32 -1.07 5.82
N GLY A 125 -8.22 -1.78 5.59
CA GLY A 125 -6.89 -1.19 5.57
C GLY A 125 -6.25 -1.06 6.95
N VAL A 126 -5.19 -0.23 7.03
CA VAL A 126 -4.44 0.03 8.25
C VAL A 126 -4.80 1.38 8.82
N GLU A 127 -5.13 1.43 10.12
CA GLU A 127 -5.35 2.67 10.88
C GLU A 127 -4.23 2.89 11.89
N TYR A 128 -3.60 4.07 11.81
CA TYR A 128 -2.58 4.45 12.77
C TYR A 128 -3.21 4.96 14.07
N GLY A 129 -2.81 4.39 15.21
CA GLY A 129 -3.19 4.88 16.53
C GLY A 129 -4.23 4.06 17.29
N VAL A 130 -4.79 3.02 16.66
CA VAL A 130 -5.76 2.11 17.33
C VAL A 130 -5.05 1.03 18.13
N TYR A 131 -3.81 0.65 17.76
CA TYR A 131 -2.98 -0.34 18.45
C TYR A 131 -1.53 0.14 18.67
N GLU A 132 -0.78 -0.60 19.49
CA GLU A 132 0.58 -0.32 19.99
C GLU A 132 1.66 0.04 18.96
N VAL A 133 1.39 -0.13 17.66
CA VAL A 133 2.32 0.28 16.59
C VAL A 133 2.67 1.76 16.69
N GLY A 134 1.71 2.59 17.13
CA GLY A 134 1.92 4.02 17.31
C GLY A 134 2.92 4.39 18.41
N SER A 135 3.23 3.46 19.33
CA SER A 135 4.21 3.67 20.39
C SER A 135 5.60 3.12 20.07
N LEU A 136 5.70 2.17 19.14
CA LEU A 136 6.95 1.44 18.86
C LEU A 136 7.71 1.98 17.63
N LEU A 137 7.02 2.59 16.67
CA LEU A 137 7.63 3.13 15.47
C LEU A 137 7.40 4.65 15.33
N PRO A 138 8.40 5.43 14.90
CA PRO A 138 8.26 6.86 14.69
C PRO A 138 7.38 7.15 13.45
N ARG A 139 6.19 7.72 13.68
CA ARG A 139 5.19 8.00 12.62
C ARG A 139 5.71 8.92 11.52
N ASP A 140 6.54 9.86 11.87
CA ASP A 140 7.17 10.81 10.95
C ASP A 140 8.16 10.15 9.99
N LYS A 141 8.65 8.95 10.33
CA LYS A 141 9.65 8.20 9.57
C LYS A 141 9.13 6.93 8.90
N ILE A 142 7.83 6.68 8.97
CA ILE A 142 7.17 5.57 8.28
C ILE A 142 6.05 6.07 7.39
N ILE A 143 5.68 5.26 6.41
CA ILE A 143 4.57 5.52 5.48
C ILE A 143 3.44 4.55 5.82
N ILE A 144 2.23 5.06 5.99
CA ILE A 144 1.04 4.27 6.27
C ILE A 144 0.22 4.13 5.00
N ALA A 145 0.04 2.90 4.54
CA ALA A 145 -0.58 2.61 3.25
C ALA A 145 -2.10 2.88 3.19
N GLY A 146 -2.76 3.07 4.35
CA GLY A 146 -4.20 3.16 4.40
C GLY A 146 -4.84 1.85 3.91
N ASP A 147 -5.77 1.96 2.97
CA ASP A 147 -6.58 0.84 2.44
C ASP A 147 -6.18 0.39 1.02
N PHE A 148 -4.95 0.69 0.58
CA PHE A 148 -4.46 0.22 -0.71
C PHE A 148 -4.24 -1.30 -0.73
N ASN A 149 -4.61 -1.94 -1.85
CA ASN A 149 -4.21 -3.32 -2.09
C ASN A 149 -2.70 -3.40 -2.34
N ILE A 150 -2.12 -4.57 -2.09
CA ILE A 150 -0.67 -4.77 -2.15
C ILE A 150 -0.10 -4.52 -3.56
N GLU A 151 -0.83 -4.88 -4.62
CA GLU A 151 -0.40 -4.68 -6.00
C GLU A 151 -0.22 -3.21 -6.34
N THR A 152 -1.16 -2.38 -5.91
CA THR A 152 -1.08 -0.92 -6.07
C THR A 152 0.03 -0.33 -5.23
N LEU A 153 0.17 -0.80 -3.99
CA LEU A 153 1.16 -0.28 -3.06
C LEU A 153 2.58 -0.55 -3.54
N VAL A 154 2.85 -1.77 -4.04
CA VAL A 154 4.14 -2.12 -4.66
C VAL A 154 4.44 -1.18 -5.82
N ALA A 155 3.51 -1.02 -6.76
CA ALA A 155 3.70 -0.14 -7.93
C ALA A 155 3.93 1.33 -7.52
N LYS A 156 3.13 1.84 -6.56
CA LYS A 156 3.30 3.21 -6.04
C LYS A 156 4.65 3.43 -5.39
N THR A 157 5.09 2.48 -4.56
CA THR A 157 6.38 2.56 -3.87
C THR A 157 7.54 2.56 -4.86
N MET A 158 7.53 1.66 -5.86
CA MET A 158 8.55 1.61 -6.92
C MET A 158 8.61 2.93 -7.69
N ILE A 159 7.46 3.47 -8.09
CA ILE A 159 7.37 4.73 -8.84
C ILE A 159 7.83 5.90 -7.95
N ALA A 160 7.40 5.96 -6.70
CA ALA A 160 7.80 7.02 -5.78
C ALA A 160 9.31 7.06 -5.60
N MET A 161 9.91 5.92 -5.25
CA MET A 161 11.35 5.81 -5.03
C MET A 161 12.19 6.01 -6.31
N GLY A 162 11.60 5.87 -7.49
CA GLY A 162 12.29 6.14 -8.76
C GLY A 162 12.22 7.61 -9.23
N ASN A 163 11.32 8.43 -8.64
CA ASN A 163 11.07 9.79 -9.12
C ASN A 163 11.28 10.89 -8.07
N TYR A 164 11.30 10.55 -6.79
CA TYR A 164 11.45 11.49 -5.68
C TYR A 164 12.71 11.18 -4.87
N ASN A 165 13.29 12.20 -4.25
CA ASN A 165 14.58 12.09 -3.57
C ASN A 165 14.49 12.24 -2.06
N THR A 166 13.40 12.80 -1.53
CA THR A 166 13.19 12.97 -0.10
C THR A 166 12.14 12.00 0.42
N PHE A 167 12.25 11.65 1.71
CA PHE A 167 11.26 10.80 2.37
C PHE A 167 9.86 11.42 2.34
N GLU A 168 9.77 12.74 2.54
CA GLU A 168 8.52 13.50 2.58
C GLU A 168 7.79 13.44 1.24
N GLU A 169 8.50 13.63 0.13
CA GLU A 169 7.91 13.54 -1.21
C GLU A 169 7.44 12.12 -1.53
N ILE A 170 8.24 11.11 -1.16
CA ILE A 170 7.89 9.68 -1.32
C ILE A 170 6.65 9.37 -0.50
N LYS A 171 6.61 9.80 0.75
CA LYS A 171 5.48 9.61 1.66
C LYS A 171 4.21 10.25 1.13
N GLU A 172 4.25 11.51 0.77
CA GLU A 172 3.11 12.23 0.19
C GLU A 172 2.57 11.52 -1.04
N TYR A 173 3.46 11.10 -1.96
CA TYR A 173 3.03 10.38 -3.15
C TYR A 173 2.38 9.04 -2.84
N ILE A 174 2.92 8.26 -1.90
CA ILE A 174 2.37 6.94 -1.55
C ILE A 174 1.04 7.10 -0.80
N GLU A 175 0.94 8.00 0.15
CA GLU A 175 -0.28 8.22 0.95
C GLU A 175 -1.41 8.90 0.16
N THR A 176 -1.10 9.62 -0.91
CA THR A 176 -2.11 10.29 -1.75
C THR A 176 -2.88 9.29 -2.61
N PRO A 177 -4.21 9.20 -2.52
CA PRO A 177 -5.00 8.31 -3.38
C PRO A 177 -4.96 8.73 -4.86
N TYR A 178 -4.84 7.76 -5.77
CA TYR A 178 -4.97 8.02 -7.21
C TYR A 178 -6.42 8.20 -7.67
N THR A 179 -7.35 7.71 -6.90
CA THR A 179 -8.77 7.70 -7.23
C THR A 179 -9.53 8.50 -6.20
N TYR A 180 -10.47 9.30 -6.67
CA TYR A 180 -11.45 9.93 -5.79
C TYR A 180 -12.21 8.83 -5.06
N MET A 181 -12.20 8.86 -3.74
CA MET A 181 -13.07 8.02 -2.93
C MET A 181 -14.47 8.62 -2.97
N PRO A 182 -15.52 7.82 -3.25
CA PRO A 182 -16.88 8.29 -2.96
C PRO A 182 -16.98 8.54 -1.45
N ALA A 183 -17.41 9.73 -1.07
CA ALA A 183 -17.72 10.07 0.31
C ALA A 183 -18.86 9.20 0.85
#